data_98efa15f09dce7af645cb30a0dc40c78
#
_entry.id   98efa15f09dce7af645cb30a0dc40c78
#
_cell.length_a   1.000
_cell.length_b   1.000
_cell.length_c   1.000
_cell.angle_alpha   90.00
_cell.angle_beta   90.00
_cell.angle_gamma   90.00
#
_symmetry.space_group_name_H-M   'P 1'
#
loop_
_entity.id
_entity.type
_entity.pdbx_description
1 polymer ?
#
loop_
_entity_poly.entity_id
_entity_poly.type
_entity_poly.pdbx_seq_one_letter_code
_entity_poly.pdbx_strand_id
1 'polypeptide(L)'
;MELLQLRYFLTAAEYQHMTKAAEHLQIAQPALSQAIHRLEAELGVPLFERKNRSIELNEAGRLLQKRLIPIVSALDRIPGELRADQYMSSHTIHLKLLAASTLITNRIIAYRALRPDVNFQLYQAENHAD
;
A
#
# COMPACT_ATOMS: atom_id res chain seq x y z
N MET A 1 -4.27 -16.15 8.41
CA MET A 1 -4.47 -15.14 7.36
C MET A 1 -3.12 -14.77 6.79
N GLU A 2 -2.93 -15.01 5.53
CA GLU A 2 -1.64 -14.76 4.90
C GLU A 2 -1.73 -13.63 3.91
N LEU A 3 -0.63 -12.96 3.70
CA LEU A 3 -0.59 -11.83 2.77
C LEU A 3 -1.02 -12.23 1.36
N LEU A 4 -0.61 -13.40 0.91
CA LEU A 4 -0.99 -13.88 -0.41
C LEU A 4 -2.51 -14.07 -0.52
N GLN A 5 -3.13 -14.59 0.52
CA GLN A 5 -4.59 -14.73 0.52
C GLN A 5 -5.26 -13.37 0.44
N LEU A 6 -4.71 -12.38 1.12
CA LEU A 6 -5.27 -11.04 1.09
C LEU A 6 -5.12 -10.41 -0.30
N ARG A 7 -4.00 -10.64 -0.96
CA ARG A 7 -3.83 -10.17 -2.33
C ARG A 7 -4.79 -10.85 -3.28
N TYR A 8 -5.00 -12.13 -3.10
CA TYR A 8 -5.96 -12.89 -3.90
C TYR A 8 -7.37 -12.34 -3.70
N PHE A 9 -7.70 -12.06 -2.44
CA PHE A 9 -9.00 -11.47 -2.13
C PHE A 9 -9.19 -10.13 -2.84
N LEU A 10 -8.18 -9.25 -2.77
CA LEU A 10 -8.27 -7.95 -3.39
C LEU A 10 -8.45 -8.05 -4.91
N THR A 11 -7.75 -8.99 -5.53
CA THR A 11 -7.89 -9.20 -6.97
C THR A 11 -9.29 -9.72 -7.31
N ALA A 12 -9.78 -10.68 -6.54
CA ALA A 12 -11.13 -11.20 -6.77
C ALA A 12 -12.17 -10.11 -6.58
N ALA A 13 -11.96 -9.25 -5.61
CA ALA A 13 -12.87 -8.13 -5.35
C ALA A 13 -12.87 -7.13 -6.51
N GLU A 14 -11.73 -6.91 -7.08
CA GLU A 14 -11.59 -5.95 -8.18
C GLU A 14 -12.28 -6.47 -9.44
N TYR A 15 -12.04 -7.71 -9.80
CA TYR A 15 -12.58 -8.25 -11.03
C TYR A 15 -14.03 -8.70 -10.89
N GLN A 16 -14.47 -9.03 -9.70
CA GLN A 16 -15.80 -9.55 -9.43
C GLN A 16 -16.15 -10.72 -10.34
N HIS A 17 -15.16 -11.47 -10.71
CA HIS A 17 -15.26 -12.63 -11.57
C HIS A 17 -14.10 -13.55 -11.25
N MET A 18 -14.42 -14.72 -10.72
CA MET A 18 -13.39 -15.59 -10.18
C MET A 18 -12.42 -16.08 -11.25
N THR A 19 -12.92 -16.43 -12.41
CA THR A 19 -12.07 -16.91 -13.50
C THR A 19 -11.13 -15.81 -14.01
N LYS A 20 -11.66 -14.61 -14.19
CA LYS A 20 -10.83 -13.51 -14.68
C LYS A 20 -9.77 -13.11 -13.66
N ALA A 21 -10.15 -13.12 -12.39
CA ALA A 21 -9.18 -12.82 -11.33
C ALA A 21 -8.08 -13.87 -11.30
N ALA A 22 -8.44 -15.13 -11.43
CA ALA A 22 -7.45 -16.22 -11.44
C ALA A 22 -6.52 -16.08 -12.64
N GLU A 23 -7.06 -15.70 -13.79
CA GLU A 23 -6.24 -15.49 -14.97
C GLU A 23 -5.25 -14.35 -14.75
N HIS A 24 -5.71 -13.27 -14.16
CA HIS A 24 -4.81 -12.16 -13.86
C HIS A 24 -3.71 -12.59 -12.90
N LEU A 25 -4.04 -13.41 -11.93
CA LEU A 25 -3.07 -13.89 -10.96
C LEU A 25 -2.23 -15.04 -11.48
N GLN A 26 -2.57 -15.55 -12.66
CA GLN A 26 -1.86 -16.66 -13.27
C GLN A 26 -1.92 -17.93 -12.43
N ILE A 27 -3.08 -18.18 -11.84
CA ILE A 27 -3.32 -19.39 -11.07
C ILE A 27 -4.59 -20.05 -11.55
N ALA A 28 -4.78 -21.30 -11.17
CA ALA A 28 -6.01 -22.01 -11.50
C ALA A 28 -7.16 -21.45 -10.69
N GLN A 29 -8.32 -21.35 -11.30
CA GLN A 29 -9.49 -20.80 -10.62
C GLN A 29 -9.82 -21.56 -9.33
N PRO A 30 -9.72 -22.91 -9.28
CA PRO A 30 -9.98 -23.60 -8.02
C PRO A 30 -9.02 -23.21 -6.91
N ALA A 31 -7.78 -22.87 -7.26
CA ALA A 31 -6.81 -22.44 -6.25
C ALA A 31 -7.21 -21.10 -5.65
N LEU A 32 -7.68 -20.18 -6.49
CA LEU A 32 -8.15 -18.89 -6.01
C LEU A 32 -9.38 -19.07 -5.14
N SER A 33 -10.34 -19.88 -5.60
CA SER A 33 -11.56 -20.13 -4.85
C SER A 33 -11.26 -20.73 -3.49
N GLN A 34 -10.32 -21.66 -3.44
CA GLN A 34 -9.95 -22.30 -2.19
C GLN A 34 -9.28 -21.33 -1.24
N ALA A 35 -8.42 -20.47 -1.77
CA ALA A 35 -7.74 -19.49 -0.93
C ALA A 35 -8.75 -18.53 -0.30
N ILE A 36 -9.75 -18.13 -1.06
CA ILE A 36 -10.77 -17.24 -0.55
C ILE A 36 -11.64 -17.96 0.49
N HIS A 37 -12.01 -19.20 0.23
CA HIS A 37 -12.76 -19.96 1.23
C HIS A 37 -11.99 -20.13 2.54
N ARG A 38 -10.70 -20.35 2.45
CA ARG A 38 -9.88 -20.44 3.66
C ARG A 38 -9.85 -19.14 4.41
N LEU A 39 -9.77 -18.04 3.69
CA LEU A 39 -9.76 -16.72 4.31
C LEU A 39 -11.11 -16.47 5.01
N GLU A 40 -12.19 -16.80 4.34
CA GLU A 40 -13.52 -16.66 4.93
C GLU A 40 -13.66 -17.52 6.18
N ALA A 41 -13.17 -18.74 6.14
CA ALA A 41 -13.22 -19.62 7.29
C ALA A 41 -12.43 -19.08 8.46
N GLU A 42 -11.27 -18.51 8.17
CA GLU A 42 -10.44 -17.95 9.22
C GLU A 42 -11.08 -16.71 9.84
N LEU A 43 -11.71 -15.89 9.03
CA LEU A 43 -12.35 -14.67 9.52
C LEU A 43 -13.74 -14.94 10.12
N GLY A 44 -14.30 -16.09 9.81
CA GLY A 44 -15.61 -16.47 10.35
C GLY A 44 -16.78 -15.84 9.65
N VAL A 45 -16.58 -15.22 8.51
CA VAL A 45 -17.67 -14.61 7.74
C VAL A 45 -17.42 -14.77 6.25
N PRO A 46 -18.46 -14.92 5.46
CA PRO A 46 -18.30 -14.88 4.01
C PRO A 46 -17.98 -13.45 3.57
N LEU A 47 -17.28 -13.33 2.48
CA LEU A 47 -16.87 -12.03 1.95
C LEU A 47 -17.54 -11.73 0.62
N PHE A 48 -18.01 -12.76 -0.07
CA PHE A 48 -18.62 -12.63 -1.38
C PHE A 48 -19.99 -13.28 -1.44
N GLU A 49 -20.83 -12.74 -2.30
CA GLU A 49 -22.07 -13.36 -2.68
C GLU A 49 -21.95 -13.80 -4.13
N ARG A 50 -22.47 -14.99 -4.43
CA ARG A 50 -22.39 -15.48 -5.79
C ARG A 50 -23.65 -15.10 -6.52
N LYS A 51 -23.47 -14.60 -7.75
CA LYS A 51 -24.59 -14.24 -8.61
C LYS A 51 -24.30 -14.76 -10.00
N ASN A 52 -24.95 -15.82 -10.38
CA ASN A 52 -24.75 -16.44 -11.68
C ASN A 52 -23.26 -16.79 -11.87
N ARG A 53 -22.59 -16.15 -12.79
CA ARG A 53 -21.19 -16.41 -13.06
C ARG A 53 -20.27 -15.38 -12.44
N SER A 54 -20.83 -14.44 -11.72
CA SER A 54 -20.03 -13.40 -11.09
C SER A 54 -20.10 -13.52 -9.59
N ILE A 55 -19.26 -12.77 -8.93
CA ILE A 55 -19.27 -12.67 -7.48
C ILE A 55 -19.32 -11.19 -7.14
N GLU A 56 -19.93 -10.89 -6.03
CA GLU A 56 -19.98 -9.52 -5.54
C GLU A 56 -19.54 -9.50 -4.10
N LEU A 57 -18.91 -8.44 -3.68
CA LEU A 57 -18.57 -8.29 -2.28
C LEU A 57 -19.83 -8.09 -1.48
N ASN A 58 -19.94 -8.79 -0.35
CA ASN A 58 -20.97 -8.48 0.60
C ASN A 58 -20.46 -7.35 1.51
N GLU A 59 -21.20 -7.03 2.54
CA GLU A 59 -20.83 -5.93 3.43
C GLU A 59 -19.49 -6.18 4.11
N ALA A 60 -19.28 -7.39 4.59
CA ALA A 60 -18.01 -7.74 5.23
C ALA A 60 -16.85 -7.65 4.24
N GLY A 61 -17.09 -8.09 3.00
CA GLY A 61 -16.07 -8.01 1.96
C GLY A 61 -15.70 -6.58 1.62
N ARG A 62 -16.70 -5.71 1.55
CA ARG A 62 -16.44 -4.29 1.29
C ARG A 62 -15.64 -3.65 2.41
N LEU A 63 -15.94 -4.00 3.64
CA LEU A 63 -15.19 -3.50 4.78
C LEU A 63 -13.75 -3.98 4.73
N LEU A 64 -13.56 -5.27 4.46
CA LEU A 64 -12.21 -5.82 4.37
C LEU A 64 -11.43 -5.15 3.25
N GLN A 65 -12.04 -4.99 2.09
CA GLN A 65 -11.38 -4.31 0.97
C GLN A 65 -10.95 -2.90 1.36
N LYS A 66 -11.85 -2.17 1.99
CA LYS A 66 -11.57 -0.80 2.39
C LYS A 66 -10.40 -0.72 3.35
N ARG A 67 -10.30 -1.67 4.27
CA ARG A 67 -9.23 -1.68 5.25
C ARG A 67 -7.91 -2.20 4.67
N LEU A 68 -7.98 -3.12 3.73
CA LEU A 68 -6.78 -3.74 3.20
C LEU A 68 -6.06 -2.91 2.16
N ILE A 69 -6.78 -2.17 1.35
CA ILE A 69 -6.15 -1.41 0.27
C ILE A 69 -5.01 -0.53 0.79
N PRO A 70 -5.21 0.31 1.80
CA PRO A 70 -4.10 1.13 2.27
C PRO A 70 -2.98 0.32 2.91
N ILE A 71 -3.30 -0.80 3.54
CA ILE A 71 -2.28 -1.63 4.18
C ILE A 71 -1.39 -2.29 3.13
N VAL A 72 -2.00 -2.90 2.11
CA VAL A 72 -1.24 -3.57 1.06
C VAL A 72 -0.47 -2.54 0.25
N SER A 73 -1.05 -1.38 -0.01
CA SER A 73 -0.35 -0.31 -0.71
C SER A 73 0.88 0.14 0.08
N ALA A 74 0.75 0.25 1.39
CA ALA A 74 1.88 0.61 2.23
C ALA A 74 2.98 -0.45 2.17
N LEU A 75 2.60 -1.72 2.19
CA LEU A 75 3.57 -2.81 2.06
C LEU A 75 4.27 -2.76 0.71
N ASP A 76 3.53 -2.47 -0.33
CA ASP A 76 4.10 -2.45 -1.69
C ASP A 76 5.08 -1.29 -1.89
N ARG A 77 4.97 -0.25 -1.08
CA ARG A 77 5.89 0.88 -1.17
C ARG A 77 7.19 0.64 -0.41
N ILE A 78 7.23 -0.31 0.51
CA ILE A 78 8.40 -0.51 1.36
C ILE A 78 9.68 -0.77 0.57
N PRO A 79 9.71 -1.66 -0.42
CA PRO A 79 10.97 -1.89 -1.14
C PRO A 79 11.50 -0.62 -1.81
N GLY A 80 10.61 0.19 -2.36
CA GLY A 80 11.03 1.45 -2.97
C GLY A 80 11.54 2.44 -1.94
N GLU A 81 10.91 2.49 -0.77
CA GLU A 81 11.34 3.36 0.30
C GLU A 81 12.69 2.95 0.84
N LEU A 82 12.93 1.65 0.96
CA LEU A 82 14.22 1.17 1.43
C LEU A 82 15.32 1.50 0.43
N ARG A 83 15.05 1.33 -0.84
CA ARG A 83 16.05 1.67 -1.88
C ARG A 83 16.30 3.17 -1.92
N ALA A 84 15.28 3.96 -1.80
CA ALA A 84 15.42 5.41 -1.78
C ALA A 84 16.20 5.86 -0.55
N ASP A 85 15.93 5.26 0.59
CA ASP A 85 16.64 5.58 1.82
C ASP A 85 18.12 5.24 1.70
N GLN A 86 18.46 4.08 1.14
CA GLN A 86 19.83 3.71 0.94
C GLN A 86 20.53 4.65 -0.02
N TYR A 87 19.85 5.03 -1.10
CA TYR A 87 20.43 5.96 -2.06
C TYR A 87 20.65 7.30 -1.38
N MET A 88 19.65 7.77 -0.66
CA MET A 88 19.75 9.06 0.03
C MET A 88 20.77 9.03 1.14
N SER A 89 20.97 7.91 1.80
CA SER A 89 21.98 7.81 2.85
C SER A 89 23.37 8.03 2.30
N SER A 90 23.64 7.58 1.09
CA SER A 90 24.95 7.75 0.51
C SER A 90 25.17 9.16 -0.05
N HIS A 91 24.09 9.89 -0.35
CA HIS A 91 24.19 11.23 -0.91
C HIS A 91 23.72 12.31 0.02
N THR A 92 23.11 11.95 1.10
CA THR A 92 22.47 12.89 2.01
C THR A 92 23.44 13.84 2.65
N ILE A 93 24.63 13.41 2.93
CA ILE A 93 25.61 14.27 3.59
C ILE A 93 25.82 15.52 2.76
N HIS A 94 25.99 15.36 1.47
CA HIS A 94 26.20 16.51 0.60
C HIS A 94 24.97 17.41 0.59
N LEU A 95 23.78 16.85 0.52
CA LEU A 95 22.57 17.62 0.52
C LEU A 95 22.38 18.38 1.81
N LYS A 96 22.69 17.76 2.92
CA LYS A 96 22.56 18.42 4.20
C LYS A 96 23.54 19.56 4.35
N LEU A 97 24.73 19.37 3.86
CA LEU A 97 25.72 20.44 3.91
C LEU A 97 25.32 21.60 3.04
N LEU A 98 24.82 21.33 1.84
CA LEU A 98 24.36 22.38 0.97
C LEU A 98 23.19 23.11 1.60
N ALA A 99 22.28 22.36 2.16
CA ALA A 99 21.12 22.95 2.77
C ALA A 99 21.51 23.85 3.93
N ALA A 100 22.45 23.44 4.71
CA ALA A 100 22.89 24.24 5.83
C ALA A 100 23.50 25.54 5.36
N SER A 101 24.16 25.49 4.24
CA SER A 101 24.81 26.70 3.76
C SER A 101 23.86 27.60 3.00
N THR A 102 22.79 27.05 2.43
CA THR A 102 21.92 27.86 1.63
C THR A 102 20.62 28.18 2.30
N LEU A 103 20.64 28.38 3.52
CA LEU A 103 19.47 28.79 4.12
C LEU A 103 18.43 27.88 3.98
N ILE A 104 18.66 26.70 4.09
CA ILE A 104 17.80 25.70 4.13
C ILE A 104 16.58 26.03 4.85
N THR A 105 16.66 26.85 5.81
CA THR A 105 15.50 27.18 6.59
C THR A 105 14.35 27.67 5.73
N ASN A 106 14.63 28.59 4.85
CA ASN A 106 13.58 29.09 3.98
C ASN A 106 13.07 28.02 3.08
N ARG A 107 13.96 27.18 2.61
CA ARG A 107 13.54 26.11 1.75
C ARG A 107 12.64 25.14 2.46
N ILE A 108 12.99 24.78 3.65
CA ILE A 108 12.20 23.85 4.41
C ILE A 108 10.84 24.44 4.71
N ILE A 109 10.78 25.68 5.09
CA ILE A 109 9.53 26.32 5.39
C ILE A 109 8.65 26.39 4.15
N ALA A 110 9.19 26.79 3.03
CA ALA A 110 8.45 26.88 1.81
C ALA A 110 7.95 25.52 1.39
N TYR A 111 8.80 24.53 1.50
CA TYR A 111 8.46 23.21 1.11
C TYR A 111 7.38 22.62 1.99
N ARG A 112 7.44 22.85 3.27
CA ARG A 112 6.43 22.39 4.17
C ARG A 112 5.10 23.06 3.94
N ALA A 113 5.10 24.29 3.56
CA ALA A 113 3.89 24.99 3.22
C ALA A 113 3.21 24.38 2.02
N LEU A 114 4.03 23.92 1.06
CA LEU A 114 3.50 23.29 -0.13
C LEU A 114 3.23 21.82 0.05
N ARG A 115 4.03 21.17 0.86
CA ARG A 115 3.95 19.74 1.04
C ARG A 115 4.07 19.39 2.49
N PRO A 116 3.13 19.74 3.29
CA PRO A 116 3.23 19.49 4.72
C PRO A 116 3.37 18.01 5.04
N ASP A 117 2.88 17.18 4.17
CA ASP A 117 2.98 15.76 4.38
C ASP A 117 4.38 15.25 4.28
N VAL A 118 5.22 15.98 3.65
CA VAL A 118 6.52 15.52 3.41
C VAL A 118 7.35 15.62 4.58
N ASN A 119 7.14 16.45 5.36
CA ASN A 119 7.82 16.49 6.40
C ASN A 119 9.07 16.40 6.26
N PHE A 120 9.64 16.76 5.79
CA PHE A 120 10.72 16.90 5.77
C PHE A 120 11.39 16.45 6.70
N GLN A 121 11.62 15.78 6.82
CA GLN A 121 12.40 15.35 7.59
C GLN A 121 13.57 16.01 7.48
N LEU A 122 13.64 16.94 6.99
CA LEU A 122 14.73 17.64 6.87
C LEU A 122 15.00 18.12 8.07
N TYR A 123 14.94 18.35 8.58
CA TYR A 123 14.76 18.73 9.45
C TYR A 123 15.51 19.19 9.89
N GLN A 124 15.73 19.68 9.64
CA GLN A 124 16.10 20.30 9.72
C GLN A 124 16.22 20.36 10.39
N ALA A 125 16.86 20.66 10.34
CA ALA A 125 16.82 20.87 10.60
C ALA A 125 16.61 21.22 10.97
N GLU A 126 16.59 21.73 10.90
CA GLU A 126 16.14 22.27 10.84
C GLU A 126 15.55 22.44 11.30
N ASN A 127 15.52 22.90 11.51
CA ASN A 127 14.77 23.30 11.51
C ASN A 127 13.94 23.28 11.73
N HIS A 128 13.92 23.57 11.60
CA HIS A 128 13.06 23.64 11.35
C HIS A 128 12.46 23.92 11.42
N ALA A 129 12.61 24.24 11.39
CA ALA A 129 11.97 24.48 11.08
C ALA A 129 11.07 24.41 11.18
N ASP A 130 10.67 24.49 11.10
CA ASP A 130 9.86 24.33 10.84
C ASP A 130 9.26 24.14 11.01
#